data_35523f6e70670489595a447062c201b1
#
_entry.id   35523f6e70670489595a447062c201b1
#
_cell.length_a   1.000
_cell.length_b   1.000
_cell.length_c   1.000
_cell.angle_alpha   90.00
_cell.angle_beta   90.00
_cell.angle_gamma   90.00
#
_symmetry.space_group_name_H-M   'P 1'
#
loop_
_entity.id
_entity.type
_entity.pdbx_description
1 polymer ?
#
loop_
_entity_poly.entity_id
_entity_poly.type
_entity_poly.pdbx_seq_one_letter_code
_entity_poly.pdbx_strand_id
1 'polypeptide(L)'
;MSVGTLYTSPGDKTGKLIKAIAAFGGVSVDVDANYKHMETNKTPEFLAKFPHGKIPAFEGKGGFRLFEAVVIAKYIASLAPNSGLLGTSATDAALIEQWTHFTELEFDLQTTIITPLVNGRIPYIKSLHNIILERQERTLTTLNKHLTENTYLVGERITLADLAFAVYIQRGASISFDAPLRAKFPAVVRLLETIVNQPQLKDIYGETTYIEKGLQFISPAKEKKEKEAKPAPAPKEKKPKAKEVEEDDDEPLIPAEPKVKNPLDDLPKSSLNLEDWKRAYSNKHTRGKDGALEWLYEHFDKEGYSLWRVDFKYNNELTQVFMSSNQIGGFFNRLEASRKYLFGSMGVLGQANDSVISGALIARGQDIAPVISVAPDWESYSYAKIDISDPAQKEFFEGALAWDLKIDGKEWVDGKNFK
;
A
#
# COMPACT_ATOMS: atom_id res chain seq x y z
N MET A 1 26.17 -28.34 25.64
CA MET A 1 25.98 -27.18 26.52
C MET A 1 25.46 -26.03 25.68
N SER A 2 24.47 -25.30 26.16
CA SER A 2 23.92 -24.15 25.49
C SER A 2 24.98 -23.05 25.29
N VAL A 3 24.89 -22.33 24.15
CA VAL A 3 25.80 -21.23 23.80
C VAL A 3 25.32 -19.88 24.36
N GLY A 4 24.09 -19.81 24.84
CA GLY A 4 23.49 -18.60 25.42
C GLY A 4 21.97 -18.68 25.47
N THR A 5 21.35 -17.59 25.90
CA THR A 5 19.90 -17.44 26.10
C THR A 5 19.28 -16.53 25.04
N LEU A 6 18.25 -17.03 24.34
CA LEU A 6 17.44 -16.31 23.39
C LEU A 6 16.17 -15.78 24.07
N TYR A 7 15.96 -14.48 23.99
CA TYR A 7 14.73 -13.82 24.39
C TYR A 7 13.83 -13.66 23.14
N THR A 8 12.71 -14.36 23.14
CA THR A 8 11.75 -14.40 22.03
C THR A 8 10.37 -14.78 22.55
N SER A 9 9.32 -14.60 21.74
CA SER A 9 7.97 -15.06 22.05
C SER A 9 7.55 -16.23 21.16
N PRO A 10 6.56 -17.05 21.55
CA PRO A 10 6.13 -18.21 20.76
C PRO A 10 5.72 -17.89 19.30
N GLY A 11 5.13 -16.71 19.06
CA GLY A 11 4.70 -16.29 17.73
C GLY A 11 5.73 -15.45 16.96
N ASP A 12 6.93 -15.26 17.51
CA ASP A 12 7.96 -14.46 16.86
C ASP A 12 8.63 -15.23 15.71
N LYS A 13 8.40 -14.75 14.48
CA LYS A 13 8.99 -15.31 13.26
C LYS A 13 10.52 -15.31 13.29
N THR A 14 11.09 -14.25 13.81
CA THR A 14 12.55 -14.05 13.85
C THR A 14 13.22 -14.91 14.92
N GLY A 15 12.55 -15.15 16.03
CA GLY A 15 12.94 -16.18 16.99
C GLY A 15 12.85 -17.60 16.41
N LYS A 16 11.89 -17.86 15.53
CA LYS A 16 11.77 -19.12 14.77
C LYS A 16 13.00 -19.32 13.88
N LEU A 17 13.47 -18.30 13.15
CA LEU A 17 14.69 -18.37 12.35
C LEU A 17 15.90 -18.80 13.18
N ILE A 18 16.13 -18.16 14.32
CA ILE A 18 17.28 -18.45 15.17
C ILE A 18 17.23 -19.89 15.70
N LYS A 19 16.05 -20.37 16.10
CA LYS A 19 15.84 -21.77 16.52
C LYS A 19 16.12 -22.75 15.39
N ALA A 20 15.68 -22.42 14.15
CA ALA A 20 15.91 -23.26 12.99
C ALA A 20 17.40 -23.36 12.63
N ILE A 21 18.13 -22.24 12.68
CA ILE A 21 19.59 -22.21 12.50
C ILE A 21 20.30 -23.05 13.56
N ALA A 22 19.92 -22.89 14.82
CA ALA A 22 20.50 -23.64 15.93
C ALA A 22 20.28 -25.16 15.78
N ALA A 23 19.05 -25.56 15.48
CA ALA A 23 18.68 -26.97 15.29
C ALA A 23 19.40 -27.59 14.09
N PHE A 24 19.42 -26.89 12.95
CA PHE A 24 20.08 -27.37 11.74
C PHE A 24 21.60 -27.47 11.91
N GLY A 25 22.21 -26.52 12.62
CA GLY A 25 23.63 -26.52 12.93
C GLY A 25 24.04 -27.43 14.10
N GLY A 26 23.08 -28.03 14.79
CA GLY A 26 23.37 -28.85 16.01
C GLY A 26 23.86 -28.02 17.19
N VAL A 27 23.50 -26.71 17.24
CA VAL A 27 23.90 -25.80 18.33
C VAL A 27 22.76 -25.68 19.34
N SER A 28 23.06 -25.84 20.63
CA SER A 28 22.06 -25.69 21.70
C SER A 28 21.95 -24.22 22.13
N VAL A 29 20.73 -23.70 22.09
CA VAL A 29 20.38 -22.34 22.54
C VAL A 29 19.23 -22.45 23.53
N ASP A 30 19.38 -21.86 24.71
CA ASP A 30 18.29 -21.79 25.68
C ASP A 30 17.30 -20.69 25.28
N VAL A 31 16.02 -20.93 25.55
CA VAL A 31 14.97 -19.91 25.38
C VAL A 31 14.50 -19.52 26.79
N ASP A 32 14.44 -18.21 27.05
CA ASP A 32 13.92 -17.73 28.35
C ASP A 32 12.42 -18.04 28.45
N ALA A 33 12.10 -19.05 29.27
CA ALA A 33 10.72 -19.50 29.51
C ALA A 33 9.89 -18.45 30.29
N ASN A 34 10.50 -17.51 30.96
CA ASN A 34 9.85 -16.46 31.75
C ASN A 34 9.63 -15.18 30.93
N TYR A 35 10.12 -15.12 29.68
CA TYR A 35 9.98 -13.96 28.85
C TYR A 35 8.52 -13.71 28.49
N LYS A 36 8.00 -12.54 28.85
CA LYS A 36 6.68 -12.05 28.48
C LYS A 36 6.80 -10.83 27.58
N HIS A 37 6.33 -10.96 26.35
CA HIS A 37 6.40 -9.88 25.36
C HIS A 37 5.55 -8.68 25.81
N MET A 38 6.07 -7.46 25.62
CA MET A 38 5.49 -6.16 26.06
C MET A 38 5.52 -5.93 27.59
N GLU A 39 6.02 -6.89 28.38
CA GLU A 39 6.30 -6.73 29.81
C GLU A 39 7.82 -6.77 30.04
N THR A 40 8.45 -7.94 29.90
CA THR A 40 9.88 -8.16 30.13
C THR A 40 10.77 -7.19 29.34
N ASN A 41 10.46 -6.96 28.06
CA ASN A 41 11.25 -6.09 27.18
C ASN A 41 11.13 -4.59 27.51
N LYS A 42 10.30 -4.21 28.47
CA LYS A 42 10.14 -2.83 28.95
C LYS A 42 10.78 -2.62 30.36
N THR A 43 11.25 -3.68 30.97
CA THR A 43 11.86 -3.55 32.32
C THR A 43 13.22 -2.85 32.21
N PRO A 44 13.62 -2.09 33.25
CA PRO A 44 14.95 -1.46 33.31
C PRO A 44 16.10 -2.45 33.13
N GLU A 45 15.97 -3.65 33.68
CA GLU A 45 16.98 -4.72 33.61
C GLU A 45 17.15 -5.22 32.17
N PHE A 46 16.05 -5.40 31.42
CA PHE A 46 16.11 -5.80 30.03
C PHE A 46 16.68 -4.66 29.17
N LEU A 47 16.22 -3.43 29.38
CA LEU A 47 16.67 -2.26 28.62
C LEU A 47 18.16 -1.94 28.88
N ALA A 48 18.67 -2.23 30.07
CA ALA A 48 20.11 -2.13 30.36
C ALA A 48 20.96 -3.13 29.54
N LYS A 49 20.36 -4.27 29.16
CA LYS A 49 21.00 -5.29 28.32
C LYS A 49 20.77 -5.02 26.84
N PHE A 50 19.56 -4.63 26.45
CA PHE A 50 19.07 -4.44 25.08
C PHE A 50 18.31 -3.11 24.97
N PRO A 51 19.01 -2.00 24.74
CA PRO A 51 18.44 -0.65 24.86
C PRO A 51 17.24 -0.36 23.95
N HIS A 52 17.13 -1.08 22.82
CA HIS A 52 16.00 -0.91 21.89
C HIS A 52 14.70 -1.61 22.37
N GLY A 53 14.77 -2.49 23.37
CA GLY A 53 13.61 -3.16 23.95
C GLY A 53 12.84 -4.05 22.96
N LYS A 54 13.49 -4.53 21.90
CA LYS A 54 12.88 -5.43 20.91
C LYS A 54 13.40 -6.85 21.05
N ILE A 55 12.66 -7.78 20.45
CA ILE A 55 13.04 -9.18 20.26
C ILE A 55 13.14 -9.49 18.75
N PRO A 56 13.93 -10.49 18.37
CA PRO A 56 14.74 -11.36 19.24
C PRO A 56 15.95 -10.63 19.82
N ALA A 57 16.38 -11.07 21.00
CA ALA A 57 17.60 -10.63 21.65
C ALA A 57 18.34 -11.86 22.18
N PHE A 58 19.67 -11.82 22.19
CA PHE A 58 20.49 -12.95 22.59
C PHE A 58 21.58 -12.54 23.56
N GLU A 59 21.72 -13.27 24.66
CA GLU A 59 22.77 -13.12 25.64
C GLU A 59 23.64 -14.39 25.65
N GLY A 60 24.84 -14.26 25.10
CA GLY A 60 25.83 -15.33 25.06
C GLY A 60 26.59 -15.47 26.36
N LYS A 61 27.40 -16.52 26.44
CA LYS A 61 28.28 -16.74 27.62
C LYS A 61 29.24 -15.57 27.84
N GLY A 62 29.46 -15.21 29.10
CA GLY A 62 30.34 -14.10 29.45
C GLY A 62 29.74 -12.71 29.28
N GLY A 63 28.40 -12.61 29.08
CA GLY A 63 27.71 -11.32 28.99
C GLY A 63 27.76 -10.68 27.61
N PHE A 64 28.22 -11.39 26.58
CA PHE A 64 28.13 -10.98 25.18
C PHE A 64 26.67 -10.85 24.75
N ARG A 65 26.28 -9.78 24.07
CA ARG A 65 24.90 -9.49 23.73
C ARG A 65 24.74 -9.12 22.28
N LEU A 66 23.70 -9.66 21.65
CA LEU A 66 23.31 -9.34 20.27
C LEU A 66 21.81 -9.02 20.18
N PHE A 67 21.49 -8.11 19.31
CA PHE A 67 20.15 -7.90 18.76
C PHE A 67 20.26 -7.93 17.23
N GLU A 68 19.14 -7.81 16.49
CA GLU A 68 18.95 -8.08 15.08
C GLU A 68 18.96 -9.58 14.74
N ALA A 69 17.83 -10.04 14.23
CA ALA A 69 17.55 -11.46 14.02
C ALA A 69 18.59 -12.14 13.12
N VAL A 70 18.92 -11.51 11.98
CA VAL A 70 19.87 -12.07 11.00
C VAL A 70 21.29 -12.10 11.60
N VAL A 71 21.67 -11.10 12.40
CA VAL A 71 22.98 -11.05 13.07
C VAL A 71 23.10 -12.18 14.10
N ILE A 72 22.04 -12.41 14.90
CA ILE A 72 22.02 -13.51 15.87
C ILE A 72 22.06 -14.85 15.13
N ALA A 73 21.26 -15.03 14.09
CA ALA A 73 21.23 -16.24 13.27
C ALA A 73 22.61 -16.55 12.67
N LYS A 74 23.28 -15.53 12.13
CA LYS A 74 24.63 -15.66 11.56
C LYS A 74 25.68 -16.02 12.62
N TYR A 75 25.59 -15.39 13.80
CA TYR A 75 26.46 -15.74 14.92
C TYR A 75 26.27 -17.20 15.34
N ILE A 76 25.03 -17.66 15.51
CA ILE A 76 24.75 -19.06 15.85
C ILE A 76 25.26 -20.03 14.77
N ALA A 77 25.04 -19.69 13.47
CA ALA A 77 25.56 -20.48 12.36
C ALA A 77 27.09 -20.58 12.36
N SER A 78 27.80 -19.50 12.77
CA SER A 78 29.26 -19.50 12.85
C SER A 78 29.82 -20.42 13.94
N LEU A 79 29.01 -20.79 14.93
CA LEU A 79 29.37 -21.76 15.96
C LEU A 79 29.23 -23.22 15.47
N ALA A 80 28.71 -23.43 14.26
CA ALA A 80 28.56 -24.72 13.60
C ALA A 80 29.26 -24.72 12.23
N PRO A 81 30.58 -24.59 12.15
CA PRO A 81 31.30 -24.37 10.88
C PRO A 81 31.13 -25.55 9.89
N ASN A 82 30.90 -26.74 10.38
CA ASN A 82 30.71 -27.93 9.53
C ASN A 82 29.28 -28.10 9.01
N SER A 83 28.34 -27.21 9.42
CA SER A 83 26.94 -27.25 8.94
C SER A 83 26.78 -26.81 7.49
N GLY A 84 27.72 -26.03 6.97
CA GLY A 84 27.63 -25.40 5.64
C GLY A 84 26.65 -24.21 5.58
N LEU A 85 26.07 -23.79 6.70
CA LEU A 85 25.06 -22.72 6.76
C LEU A 85 25.56 -21.37 6.26
N LEU A 86 26.86 -21.09 6.39
CA LEU A 86 27.49 -19.83 5.94
C LEU A 86 28.28 -19.99 4.62
N GLY A 87 28.12 -21.14 3.93
CA GLY A 87 28.87 -21.44 2.72
C GLY A 87 30.31 -21.89 2.99
N THR A 88 31.08 -22.12 1.94
CA THR A 88 32.45 -22.63 2.01
C THR A 88 33.49 -21.66 1.40
N SER A 89 33.01 -20.59 0.80
CA SER A 89 33.83 -19.55 0.16
C SER A 89 33.32 -18.14 0.51
N ALA A 90 34.13 -17.14 0.27
CA ALA A 90 33.73 -15.72 0.41
C ALA A 90 32.58 -15.37 -0.56
N THR A 91 32.54 -15.99 -1.74
CA THR A 91 31.48 -15.83 -2.72
C THR A 91 30.17 -16.41 -2.22
N ASP A 92 30.19 -17.66 -1.65
CA ASP A 92 29.00 -18.26 -1.05
C ASP A 92 28.47 -17.37 0.09
N ALA A 93 29.36 -16.92 0.98
CA ALA A 93 28.98 -16.05 2.08
C ALA A 93 28.28 -14.76 1.59
N ALA A 94 28.81 -14.13 0.53
CA ALA A 94 28.21 -12.93 -0.05
C ALA A 94 26.85 -13.20 -0.68
N LEU A 95 26.68 -14.34 -1.38
CA LEU A 95 25.40 -14.74 -1.96
C LEU A 95 24.37 -15.11 -0.90
N ILE A 96 24.79 -15.76 0.19
CA ILE A 96 23.93 -16.05 1.34
C ILE A 96 23.39 -14.77 1.98
N GLU A 97 24.27 -13.76 2.20
CA GLU A 97 23.85 -12.44 2.68
C GLU A 97 22.87 -11.77 1.71
N GLN A 98 23.18 -11.77 0.41
CA GLN A 98 22.33 -11.20 -0.62
C GLN A 98 20.91 -11.77 -0.57
N TRP A 99 20.77 -13.10 -0.60
CA TRP A 99 19.45 -13.74 -0.63
C TRP A 99 18.71 -13.63 0.70
N THR A 100 19.44 -13.64 1.82
CA THR A 100 18.86 -13.42 3.17
C THR A 100 18.24 -12.03 3.26
N HIS A 101 19.01 -10.98 2.94
CA HIS A 101 18.52 -9.61 2.99
C HIS A 101 17.49 -9.30 1.90
N PHE A 102 17.64 -9.89 0.71
CA PHE A 102 16.64 -9.75 -0.35
C PHE A 102 15.27 -10.25 0.11
N THR A 103 15.21 -11.43 0.72
CA THR A 103 13.93 -12.00 1.20
C THR A 103 13.41 -11.23 2.41
N GLU A 104 14.27 -10.81 3.32
CA GLU A 104 13.90 -10.01 4.50
C GLU A 104 13.31 -8.67 4.12
N LEU A 105 14.00 -7.89 3.27
CA LEU A 105 13.66 -6.50 2.99
C LEU A 105 12.60 -6.38 1.88
N GLU A 106 12.70 -7.21 0.83
CA GLU A 106 11.81 -7.08 -0.33
C GLU A 106 10.53 -7.93 -0.21
N PHE A 107 10.48 -8.92 0.70
CA PHE A 107 9.28 -9.71 0.93
C PHE A 107 8.72 -9.57 2.34
N ASP A 108 9.50 -9.87 3.38
CA ASP A 108 8.97 -9.91 4.74
C ASP A 108 8.66 -8.53 5.32
N LEU A 109 9.47 -7.52 5.01
CA LEU A 109 9.18 -6.14 5.38
C LEU A 109 7.83 -5.70 4.79
N GLN A 110 7.56 -6.04 3.55
CA GLN A 110 6.28 -5.75 2.88
C GLN A 110 5.12 -6.45 3.60
N THR A 111 5.27 -7.73 3.93
CA THR A 111 4.29 -8.50 4.73
C THR A 111 4.06 -7.86 6.11
N THR A 112 5.10 -7.31 6.71
CA THR A 112 5.02 -6.61 8.01
C THR A 112 4.19 -5.33 7.92
N ILE A 113 4.24 -4.61 6.79
CA ILE A 113 3.44 -3.40 6.57
C ILE A 113 1.99 -3.74 6.22
N ILE A 114 1.73 -4.79 5.41
CA ILE A 114 0.37 -5.23 5.07
C ILE A 114 -0.44 -5.56 6.33
N THR A 115 0.14 -6.29 7.26
CA THR A 115 -0.58 -6.79 8.44
C THR A 115 -1.32 -5.70 9.23
N PRO A 116 -0.69 -4.59 9.66
CA PRO A 116 -1.40 -3.52 10.37
C PRO A 116 -2.37 -2.74 9.48
N LEU A 117 -2.13 -2.65 8.16
CA LEU A 117 -3.05 -2.03 7.22
C LEU A 117 -4.38 -2.80 7.14
N VAL A 118 -4.31 -4.13 6.92
CA VAL A 118 -5.53 -4.93 6.70
C VAL A 118 -6.29 -5.24 7.98
N ASN A 119 -5.64 -5.24 9.15
CA ASN A 119 -6.30 -5.47 10.43
C ASN A 119 -6.74 -4.18 11.15
N GLY A 120 -6.60 -3.02 10.50
CA GLY A 120 -7.08 -1.73 11.03
C GLY A 120 -6.25 -1.14 12.18
N ARG A 121 -5.03 -1.62 12.44
CA ARG A 121 -4.12 -1.02 13.44
C ARG A 121 -3.55 0.32 13.00
N ILE A 122 -3.46 0.54 11.70
CA ILE A 122 -3.15 1.83 11.08
C ILE A 122 -4.23 2.14 10.03
N PRO A 123 -4.43 3.41 9.66
CA PRO A 123 -5.38 3.76 8.62
C PRO A 123 -5.11 2.99 7.32
N TYR A 124 -6.17 2.40 6.74
CA TYR A 124 -6.04 1.67 5.50
C TYR A 124 -5.87 2.64 4.32
N ILE A 125 -4.82 2.43 3.55
CA ILE A 125 -4.51 3.18 2.34
C ILE A 125 -4.41 2.19 1.18
N LYS A 126 -5.46 2.12 0.35
CA LYS A 126 -5.58 1.16 -0.76
C LYS A 126 -4.41 1.25 -1.75
N SER A 127 -4.00 2.46 -2.13
CA SER A 127 -2.87 2.66 -3.03
C SER A 127 -1.55 2.13 -2.47
N LEU A 128 -1.29 2.36 -1.17
CA LEU A 128 -0.12 1.79 -0.49
C LEU A 128 -0.18 0.26 -0.46
N HIS A 129 -1.35 -0.31 -0.13
CA HIS A 129 -1.55 -1.77 -0.13
C HIS A 129 -1.24 -2.37 -1.50
N ASN A 130 -1.77 -1.79 -2.58
CA ASN A 130 -1.52 -2.25 -3.95
C ASN A 130 -0.03 -2.17 -4.32
N ILE A 131 0.64 -1.05 -4.04
CA ILE A 131 2.09 -0.90 -4.27
C ILE A 131 2.89 -1.97 -3.54
N ILE A 132 2.51 -2.30 -2.32
CA ILE A 132 3.20 -3.33 -1.53
C ILE A 132 2.99 -4.72 -2.14
N LEU A 133 1.77 -5.07 -2.58
CA LEU A 133 1.49 -6.33 -3.26
C LEU A 133 2.27 -6.46 -4.58
N GLU A 134 2.34 -5.40 -5.38
CA GLU A 134 3.15 -5.37 -6.61
C GLU A 134 4.64 -5.60 -6.32
N ARG A 135 5.18 -5.00 -5.25
CA ARG A 135 6.57 -5.24 -4.81
C ARG A 135 6.80 -6.68 -4.42
N GLN A 136 5.89 -7.27 -3.63
CA GLN A 136 5.98 -8.69 -3.25
C GLN A 136 5.92 -9.61 -4.47
N GLU A 137 5.05 -9.34 -5.43
CA GLU A 137 4.94 -10.14 -6.66
C GLU A 137 6.22 -10.06 -7.49
N ARG A 138 6.84 -8.88 -7.60
CA ARG A 138 8.15 -8.71 -8.25
C ARG A 138 9.24 -9.53 -7.54
N THR A 139 9.24 -9.53 -6.21
CA THR A 139 10.20 -10.32 -5.41
C THR A 139 10.00 -11.82 -5.64
N LEU A 140 8.75 -12.29 -5.61
CA LEU A 140 8.40 -13.67 -5.90
C LEU A 140 8.79 -14.09 -7.33
N THR A 141 8.65 -13.18 -8.31
CA THR A 141 9.09 -13.42 -9.69
C THR A 141 10.60 -13.65 -9.75
N THR A 142 11.38 -12.84 -9.05
CA THR A 142 12.85 -12.98 -8.99
C THR A 142 13.26 -14.27 -8.31
N LEU A 143 12.65 -14.60 -7.16
CA LEU A 143 12.90 -15.85 -6.43
C LEU A 143 12.52 -17.08 -7.27
N ASN A 144 11.34 -17.06 -7.88
CA ASN A 144 10.87 -18.19 -8.67
C ASN A 144 11.76 -18.46 -9.90
N LYS A 145 12.20 -17.40 -10.59
CA LYS A 145 13.13 -17.52 -11.71
C LYS A 145 14.43 -18.18 -11.27
N HIS A 146 15.03 -17.70 -10.19
CA HIS A 146 16.26 -18.28 -9.64
C HIS A 146 16.08 -19.74 -9.22
N LEU A 147 14.99 -20.04 -8.52
CA LEU A 147 14.69 -21.38 -8.01
C LEU A 147 14.20 -22.37 -9.08
N THR A 148 13.84 -21.91 -10.26
CA THR A 148 13.53 -22.81 -11.40
C THR A 148 14.81 -23.50 -11.89
N GLU A 149 15.94 -22.82 -11.80
CA GLU A 149 17.24 -23.33 -12.25
C GLU A 149 18.08 -23.93 -11.10
N ASN A 150 17.73 -23.61 -9.84
CA ASN A 150 18.49 -24.00 -8.64
C ASN A 150 17.60 -24.70 -7.62
N THR A 151 18.14 -25.71 -6.95
CA THR A 151 17.42 -26.42 -5.86
C THR A 151 17.32 -25.53 -4.61
N TYR A 152 18.41 -24.87 -4.25
CA TYR A 152 18.56 -23.96 -3.11
C TYR A 152 18.95 -22.57 -3.57
N LEU A 153 18.92 -21.59 -2.65
CA LEU A 153 19.29 -20.21 -2.97
C LEU A 153 20.78 -20.06 -3.25
N VAL A 154 21.63 -20.83 -2.57
CA VAL A 154 23.08 -20.80 -2.78
C VAL A 154 23.67 -22.21 -2.75
N GLY A 155 24.32 -22.61 -3.85
CA GLY A 155 24.95 -23.90 -3.96
C GLY A 155 23.98 -25.09 -3.92
N GLU A 156 24.46 -26.26 -3.50
CA GLU A 156 23.75 -27.54 -3.59
C GLU A 156 23.25 -28.06 -2.23
N ARG A 157 23.14 -27.18 -1.24
CA ARG A 157 22.71 -27.53 0.12
C ARG A 157 21.99 -26.40 0.81
N ILE A 158 21.26 -26.74 1.88
CA ILE A 158 20.58 -25.76 2.72
C ILE A 158 21.60 -24.83 3.38
N THR A 159 21.37 -23.54 3.25
CA THR A 159 22.15 -22.46 3.86
C THR A 159 21.28 -21.60 4.78
N LEU A 160 21.88 -20.63 5.47
CA LEU A 160 21.14 -19.64 6.27
C LEU A 160 20.10 -18.90 5.42
N ALA A 161 20.40 -18.63 4.14
CA ALA A 161 19.46 -17.98 3.23
C ALA A 161 18.16 -18.77 3.04
N ASP A 162 18.25 -20.10 2.87
CA ASP A 162 17.08 -20.96 2.69
C ASP A 162 16.22 -21.04 3.96
N LEU A 163 16.87 -21.09 5.13
CA LEU A 163 16.16 -21.09 6.43
C LEU A 163 15.46 -19.76 6.69
N ALA A 164 16.08 -18.63 6.36
CA ALA A 164 15.47 -17.31 6.45
C ALA A 164 14.31 -17.17 5.45
N PHE A 165 14.52 -17.57 4.20
CA PHE A 165 13.49 -17.62 3.17
C PHE A 165 12.25 -18.39 3.65
N ALA A 166 12.44 -19.58 4.21
CA ALA A 166 11.31 -20.40 4.66
C ALA A 166 10.48 -19.73 5.76
N VAL A 167 11.12 -19.07 6.73
CA VAL A 167 10.41 -18.30 7.77
C VAL A 167 9.58 -17.16 7.17
N TYR A 168 10.16 -16.40 6.26
CA TYR A 168 9.52 -15.22 5.70
C TYR A 168 8.41 -15.59 4.72
N ILE A 169 8.63 -16.57 3.84
CA ILE A 169 7.60 -17.04 2.89
C ILE A 169 6.47 -17.77 3.63
N GLN A 170 6.77 -18.60 4.64
CA GLN A 170 5.74 -19.26 5.46
C GLN A 170 4.81 -18.24 6.11
N ARG A 171 5.35 -17.14 6.62
CA ARG A 171 4.54 -16.04 7.15
C ARG A 171 3.69 -15.38 6.06
N GLY A 172 4.26 -15.12 4.89
CA GLY A 172 3.54 -14.58 3.74
C GLY A 172 2.39 -15.47 3.29
N ALA A 173 2.55 -16.81 3.37
CA ALA A 173 1.54 -17.78 3.01
C ALA A 173 0.23 -17.64 3.80
N SER A 174 0.29 -17.08 5.01
CA SER A 174 -0.88 -16.80 5.85
C SER A 174 -1.43 -15.37 5.73
N ILE A 175 -0.85 -14.50 4.88
CA ILE A 175 -1.19 -13.08 4.81
C ILE A 175 -1.47 -12.61 3.37
N SER A 176 -0.52 -12.80 2.44
CA SER A 176 -0.57 -12.25 1.08
C SER A 176 -0.18 -13.21 -0.04
N PHE A 177 0.57 -14.29 0.27
CA PHE A 177 0.98 -15.29 -0.71
C PHE A 177 -0.13 -16.33 -0.89
N ASP A 178 -1.19 -15.94 -1.57
CA ASP A 178 -2.45 -16.67 -1.75
C ASP A 178 -2.39 -17.74 -2.86
N ALA A 179 -3.49 -18.46 -3.06
CA ALA A 179 -3.55 -19.57 -4.01
C ALA A 179 -3.17 -19.18 -5.45
N PRO A 180 -3.65 -18.05 -6.03
CA PRO A 180 -3.21 -17.59 -7.35
C PRO A 180 -1.70 -17.34 -7.45
N LEU A 181 -1.10 -16.70 -6.44
CA LEU A 181 0.34 -16.42 -6.42
C LEU A 181 1.15 -17.71 -6.24
N ARG A 182 0.69 -18.64 -5.39
CA ARG A 182 1.35 -19.95 -5.25
C ARG A 182 1.34 -20.73 -6.54
N ALA A 183 0.24 -20.74 -7.28
CA ALA A 183 0.15 -21.36 -8.60
C ALA A 183 1.09 -20.72 -9.62
N LYS A 184 1.28 -19.39 -9.53
CA LYS A 184 2.20 -18.63 -10.40
C LYS A 184 3.67 -18.88 -10.06
N PHE A 185 4.01 -19.16 -8.80
CA PHE A 185 5.37 -19.27 -8.30
C PHE A 185 5.68 -20.66 -7.68
N PRO A 186 5.58 -21.76 -8.44
CA PRO A 186 5.69 -23.12 -7.90
C PRO A 186 7.09 -23.45 -7.35
N ALA A 187 8.17 -22.85 -7.88
CA ALA A 187 9.52 -23.11 -7.38
C ALA A 187 9.75 -22.49 -5.98
N VAL A 188 9.08 -21.36 -5.68
CA VAL A 188 9.06 -20.76 -4.34
C VAL A 188 8.36 -21.69 -3.36
N VAL A 189 7.20 -22.26 -3.74
CA VAL A 189 6.45 -23.22 -2.91
C VAL A 189 7.29 -24.47 -2.69
N ARG A 190 7.92 -25.01 -3.73
CA ARG A 190 8.79 -26.19 -3.63
C ARG A 190 9.90 -26.00 -2.60
N LEU A 191 10.63 -24.87 -2.63
CA LEU A 191 11.70 -24.63 -1.65
C LEU A 191 11.12 -24.47 -0.23
N LEU A 192 10.01 -23.75 -0.07
CA LEU A 192 9.35 -23.62 1.23
C LEU A 192 9.04 -25.01 1.82
N GLU A 193 8.34 -25.87 1.06
CA GLU A 193 7.98 -27.21 1.51
C GLU A 193 9.21 -28.11 1.75
N THR A 194 10.26 -27.95 0.95
CA THR A 194 11.53 -28.68 1.14
C THR A 194 12.15 -28.33 2.50
N ILE A 195 12.14 -27.06 2.90
CA ILE A 195 12.77 -26.61 4.15
C ILE A 195 11.91 -26.92 5.37
N VAL A 196 10.62 -26.59 5.34
CA VAL A 196 9.76 -26.73 6.54
C VAL A 196 9.54 -28.20 6.92
N ASN A 197 9.66 -29.12 5.96
CA ASN A 197 9.50 -30.57 6.17
C ASN A 197 10.81 -31.32 6.51
N GLN A 198 11.95 -30.61 6.65
CA GLN A 198 13.17 -31.26 7.15
C GLN A 198 12.93 -31.84 8.55
N PRO A 199 13.36 -33.10 8.85
CA PRO A 199 13.07 -33.76 10.13
C PRO A 199 13.44 -32.91 11.36
N GLN A 200 14.58 -32.22 11.33
CA GLN A 200 15.06 -31.40 12.44
C GLN A 200 14.41 -30.01 12.53
N LEU A 201 13.61 -29.62 11.52
CA LEU A 201 13.01 -28.30 11.42
C LEU A 201 11.48 -28.32 11.55
N LYS A 202 10.85 -29.46 11.28
CA LYS A 202 9.40 -29.60 11.22
C LYS A 202 8.68 -29.08 12.46
N ASP A 203 9.18 -29.43 13.65
CA ASP A 203 8.58 -28.97 14.91
C ASP A 203 8.78 -27.46 15.16
N ILE A 204 9.85 -26.88 14.61
CA ILE A 204 10.15 -25.45 14.75
C ILE A 204 9.29 -24.62 13.82
N TYR A 205 9.15 -25.02 12.55
CA TYR A 205 8.31 -24.31 11.58
C TYR A 205 6.83 -24.55 11.84
N GLY A 206 6.48 -25.77 12.28
CA GLY A 206 5.09 -26.20 12.36
C GLY A 206 4.43 -26.28 10.99
N GLU A 207 3.14 -26.50 10.99
CA GLU A 207 2.34 -26.60 9.77
C GLU A 207 2.20 -25.23 9.08
N THR A 208 2.36 -25.20 7.74
CA THR A 208 2.17 -23.98 6.95
C THR A 208 0.69 -23.71 6.74
N THR A 209 0.23 -22.55 7.19
CA THR A 209 -1.14 -22.09 6.93
C THR A 209 -1.20 -21.42 5.57
N TYR A 210 -1.85 -22.06 4.61
CA TYR A 210 -2.07 -21.53 3.28
C TYR A 210 -3.45 -20.86 3.17
N ILE A 211 -3.47 -19.57 2.81
CA ILE A 211 -4.73 -18.87 2.54
C ILE A 211 -5.13 -19.02 1.07
N GLU A 212 -6.42 -19.08 0.80
CA GLU A 212 -6.96 -19.10 -0.56
C GLU A 212 -6.94 -17.72 -1.21
N LYS A 213 -7.22 -16.69 -0.44
CA LYS A 213 -7.23 -15.28 -0.87
C LYS A 213 -6.45 -14.43 0.13
N GLY A 214 -5.60 -13.56 -0.37
CA GLY A 214 -4.82 -12.61 0.44
C GLY A 214 -5.72 -11.81 1.39
N LEU A 215 -5.23 -11.53 2.59
CA LEU A 215 -5.98 -10.78 3.59
C LEU A 215 -6.37 -9.41 3.02
N GLN A 216 -7.63 -9.07 3.15
CA GLN A 216 -8.21 -7.81 2.73
C GLN A 216 -8.61 -6.97 3.93
N PHE A 217 -8.56 -5.66 3.79
CA PHE A 217 -9.14 -4.78 4.78
C PHE A 217 -10.67 -4.93 4.78
N ILE A 218 -11.23 -5.23 5.94
CA ILE A 218 -12.68 -5.29 6.14
C ILE A 218 -13.09 -4.07 6.97
N SER A 219 -13.86 -3.18 6.36
CA SER A 219 -14.39 -2.01 7.06
C SER A 219 -15.29 -2.45 8.23
N PRO A 220 -15.14 -1.87 9.44
CA PRO A 220 -15.98 -2.20 10.60
C PRO A 220 -17.49 -2.10 10.35
N ALA A 221 -17.90 -1.24 9.42
CA ALA A 221 -19.31 -1.11 9.01
C ALA A 221 -19.85 -2.34 8.24
N LYS A 222 -19.00 -3.07 7.51
CA LYS A 222 -19.39 -4.33 6.83
C LYS A 222 -19.50 -5.50 7.81
N GLU A 223 -18.64 -5.57 8.82
CA GLU A 223 -18.73 -6.61 9.86
C GLU A 223 -20.04 -6.57 10.66
N LYS A 224 -20.58 -5.37 10.97
CA LYS A 224 -21.88 -5.24 11.64
C LYS A 224 -23.03 -5.73 10.78
N LYS A 225 -23.02 -5.47 9.47
CA LYS A 225 -24.08 -5.96 8.55
C LYS A 225 -24.06 -7.48 8.38
N GLU A 226 -22.88 -8.11 8.37
CA GLU A 226 -22.78 -9.57 8.27
C GLU A 226 -23.18 -10.29 9.56
N LYS A 227 -22.95 -9.70 10.74
CA LYS A 227 -23.35 -10.26 12.04
C LYS A 227 -24.85 -10.09 12.33
N GLU A 228 -25.51 -9.07 11.76
CA GLU A 228 -26.96 -8.84 11.90
C GLU A 228 -27.82 -9.61 10.87
N ALA A 229 -27.22 -10.18 9.83
CA ALA A 229 -27.93 -10.83 8.71
C ALA A 229 -28.16 -12.34 8.86
N LYS A 230 -28.20 -12.90 10.10
CA LYS A 230 -28.64 -14.27 10.31
C LYS A 230 -29.80 -14.35 11.32
N PRO A 231 -31.04 -14.49 10.86
CA PRO A 231 -31.84 -15.67 11.13
C PRO A 231 -32.50 -16.27 9.88
N ALA A 232 -32.76 -17.57 9.99
CA ALA A 232 -33.10 -18.54 8.99
C ALA A 232 -34.55 -18.49 8.46
N PRO A 233 -35.03 -19.46 7.65
CA PRO A 233 -35.50 -19.22 6.29
C PRO A 233 -36.98 -19.53 6.07
N ALA A 234 -37.59 -19.05 4.98
CA ALA A 234 -38.72 -19.72 4.30
C ALA A 234 -38.87 -19.20 2.85
N PRO A 235 -39.41 -20.01 1.94
CA PRO A 235 -39.11 -19.96 0.53
C PRO A 235 -40.14 -19.24 -0.34
N LYS A 236 -39.73 -18.65 -1.48
CA LYS A 236 -40.41 -18.77 -2.79
C LYS A 236 -39.91 -17.79 -3.86
N GLU A 237 -39.67 -18.39 -4.96
CA GLU A 237 -40.00 -18.14 -6.37
C GLU A 237 -39.05 -17.32 -7.25
N LYS A 238 -38.66 -18.01 -8.32
CA LYS A 238 -37.82 -17.57 -9.43
C LYS A 238 -38.48 -16.52 -10.32
N LYS A 239 -37.67 -15.53 -10.79
CA LYS A 239 -37.52 -15.08 -12.19
C LYS A 239 -36.64 -13.81 -12.27
N PRO A 240 -36.14 -13.38 -13.46
CA PRO A 240 -34.90 -13.86 -14.07
C PRO A 240 -33.76 -12.80 -14.12
N LYS A 241 -32.56 -13.28 -14.50
CA LYS A 241 -31.29 -12.58 -14.62
C LYS A 241 -31.33 -11.19 -15.29
N ALA A 242 -30.74 -10.19 -14.61
CA ALA A 242 -30.12 -9.04 -15.22
C ALA A 242 -28.68 -8.95 -14.72
N LYS A 243 -27.74 -8.60 -15.61
CA LYS A 243 -26.28 -8.55 -15.41
C LYS A 243 -25.93 -7.55 -14.31
N GLU A 244 -25.18 -7.98 -13.30
CA GLU A 244 -24.50 -7.09 -12.37
C GLU A 244 -23.31 -6.43 -13.05
N VAL A 245 -23.33 -5.11 -13.00
CA VAL A 245 -22.20 -4.23 -13.27
C VAL A 245 -21.56 -3.96 -11.90
N GLU A 246 -20.30 -4.28 -11.73
CA GLU A 246 -19.54 -3.98 -10.52
C GLU A 246 -19.46 -2.45 -10.33
N GLU A 247 -20.12 -1.95 -9.29
CA GLU A 247 -19.96 -0.58 -8.80
C GLU A 247 -18.73 -0.53 -7.89
N ASP A 248 -17.73 0.24 -8.33
CA ASP A 248 -16.53 0.62 -7.57
C ASP A 248 -16.92 1.72 -6.59
N ASP A 249 -17.27 1.34 -5.35
CA ASP A 249 -17.59 2.26 -4.26
C ASP A 249 -16.30 2.65 -3.51
N ASP A 250 -15.63 3.70 -3.97
CA ASP A 250 -14.52 4.36 -3.28
C ASP A 250 -15.07 5.42 -2.30
N GLU A 251 -15.50 5.02 -1.10
CA GLU A 251 -15.72 5.98 0.00
C GLU A 251 -14.51 6.02 0.95
N PRO A 252 -13.97 7.23 1.27
CA PRO A 252 -12.84 7.38 2.17
C PRO A 252 -13.25 7.21 3.64
N LEU A 253 -12.46 6.44 4.38
CA LEU A 253 -12.64 6.17 5.81
C LEU A 253 -11.91 7.22 6.66
N ILE A 254 -12.65 8.25 7.09
CA ILE A 254 -12.32 9.04 8.28
C ILE A 254 -13.36 8.73 9.35
N PRO A 255 -13.00 8.59 10.65
CA PRO A 255 -13.98 8.41 11.72
C PRO A 255 -14.96 9.57 11.72
N ALA A 256 -16.25 9.27 11.68
CA ALA A 256 -17.30 10.28 11.67
C ALA A 256 -17.29 11.04 13.02
N GLU A 257 -16.73 12.24 13.00
CA GLU A 257 -17.20 13.31 13.89
C GLU A 257 -18.69 13.59 13.58
N PRO A 258 -19.48 14.09 14.54
CA PRO A 258 -20.90 14.34 14.31
C PRO A 258 -21.05 15.20 13.04
N LYS A 259 -21.79 14.70 12.06
CA LYS A 259 -21.98 15.34 10.75
C LYS A 259 -22.55 16.74 10.97
N VAL A 260 -21.68 17.74 11.00
CA VAL A 260 -22.09 19.12 10.73
C VAL A 260 -22.62 19.10 9.30
N LYS A 261 -23.91 19.38 9.12
CA LYS A 261 -24.50 19.46 7.78
C LYS A 261 -23.67 20.41 6.94
N ASN A 262 -23.19 19.90 5.81
CA ASN A 262 -22.46 20.75 4.87
C ASN A 262 -23.46 21.77 4.28
N PRO A 263 -23.19 23.08 4.32
CA PRO A 263 -24.06 24.10 3.75
C PRO A 263 -24.43 23.85 2.28
N LEU A 264 -23.60 23.13 1.55
CA LEU A 264 -23.84 22.75 0.15
C LEU A 264 -24.96 21.71 -0.04
N ASP A 265 -25.30 20.94 1.01
CA ASP A 265 -26.44 20.00 0.98
C ASP A 265 -27.79 20.73 1.07
N ASP A 266 -27.82 21.94 1.59
CA ASP A 266 -29.05 22.76 1.71
C ASP A 266 -29.36 23.55 0.42
N LEU A 267 -28.46 23.50 -0.60
CA LEU A 267 -28.72 24.14 -1.89
C LEU A 267 -29.83 23.43 -2.67
N PRO A 268 -30.67 24.19 -3.43
CA PRO A 268 -31.72 23.62 -4.26
C PRO A 268 -31.21 22.50 -5.15
N LYS A 269 -32.01 21.46 -5.39
CA LYS A 269 -31.61 20.36 -6.29
C LYS A 269 -31.28 20.92 -7.68
N SER A 270 -30.14 20.52 -8.21
CA SER A 270 -29.68 20.86 -9.56
C SER A 270 -30.19 19.84 -10.57
N SER A 271 -30.43 20.29 -11.80
CA SER A 271 -30.67 19.39 -12.94
C SER A 271 -29.42 18.66 -13.42
N LEU A 272 -28.23 19.23 -13.16
CA LEU A 272 -26.96 18.57 -13.45
C LEU A 272 -26.61 17.58 -12.29
N ASN A 273 -26.46 16.31 -12.64
CA ASN A 273 -25.86 15.34 -11.75
C ASN A 273 -24.33 15.31 -12.01
N LEU A 274 -23.53 15.68 -11.01
CA LEU A 274 -22.08 15.74 -11.14
C LEU A 274 -21.45 14.36 -11.37
N GLU A 275 -22.04 13.30 -10.82
CA GLU A 275 -21.55 11.92 -11.03
C GLU A 275 -21.78 11.46 -12.49
N ASP A 276 -22.89 11.85 -13.09
CA ASP A 276 -23.13 11.56 -14.52
C ASP A 276 -22.15 12.33 -15.42
N TRP A 277 -21.78 13.57 -15.05
CA TRP A 277 -20.69 14.30 -15.68
C TRP A 277 -19.36 13.56 -15.57
N LYS A 278 -18.97 13.11 -14.37
CA LYS A 278 -17.72 12.37 -14.14
C LYS A 278 -17.67 11.08 -14.97
N ARG A 279 -18.79 10.37 -15.10
CA ARG A 279 -18.93 9.20 -15.97
C ARG A 279 -18.81 9.56 -17.45
N ALA A 280 -19.47 10.62 -17.90
CA ALA A 280 -19.39 11.10 -19.27
C ALA A 280 -17.95 11.48 -19.64
N TYR A 281 -17.28 12.24 -18.77
CA TYR A 281 -15.88 12.64 -18.94
C TYR A 281 -14.91 11.45 -18.97
N SER A 282 -15.18 10.39 -18.21
CA SER A 282 -14.33 9.20 -18.16
C SER A 282 -14.50 8.27 -19.35
N ASN A 283 -15.71 8.24 -19.95
CA ASN A 283 -16.09 7.23 -20.94
C ASN A 283 -16.19 7.76 -22.37
N LYS A 284 -16.24 9.10 -22.56
CA LYS A 284 -16.33 9.75 -23.85
C LYS A 284 -15.02 10.47 -24.20
N HIS A 285 -14.79 10.71 -25.48
CA HIS A 285 -13.76 11.65 -25.90
C HIS A 285 -14.08 13.05 -25.37
N THR A 286 -13.07 13.79 -24.91
CA THR A 286 -13.32 15.12 -24.31
C THR A 286 -13.90 16.08 -25.34
N ARG A 287 -13.33 16.15 -26.55
CA ARG A 287 -13.79 17.01 -27.66
C ARG A 287 -14.52 16.19 -28.73
N GLY A 288 -15.22 16.87 -29.62
CA GLY A 288 -15.85 16.30 -30.80
C GLY A 288 -17.34 16.02 -30.63
N LYS A 289 -17.95 15.51 -31.69
CA LYS A 289 -19.38 15.17 -31.73
C LYS A 289 -19.66 14.01 -30.76
N ASP A 290 -20.69 14.15 -29.97
CA ASP A 290 -21.06 13.24 -28.86
C ASP A 290 -19.99 13.18 -27.75
N GLY A 291 -19.08 14.18 -27.68
CA GLY A 291 -18.02 14.27 -26.69
C GLY A 291 -18.50 14.66 -25.29
N ALA A 292 -17.58 14.59 -24.30
CA ALA A 292 -17.91 14.94 -22.93
C ALA A 292 -18.24 16.44 -22.78
N LEU A 293 -17.56 17.33 -23.51
CA LEU A 293 -17.83 18.77 -23.47
C LEU A 293 -19.21 19.10 -24.05
N GLU A 294 -19.61 18.46 -25.15
CA GLU A 294 -20.95 18.64 -25.73
C GLU A 294 -22.01 18.16 -24.74
N TRP A 295 -21.83 16.98 -24.15
CA TRP A 295 -22.69 16.48 -23.09
C TRP A 295 -22.80 17.46 -21.91
N LEU A 296 -21.67 18.06 -21.48
CA LEU A 296 -21.68 19.03 -20.38
C LEU A 296 -22.54 20.23 -20.72
N TYR A 297 -22.38 20.80 -21.91
CA TYR A 297 -23.13 22.00 -22.32
C TYR A 297 -24.62 21.75 -22.46
N GLU A 298 -25.04 20.56 -22.86
CA GLU A 298 -26.43 20.14 -22.92
C GLU A 298 -27.10 20.01 -21.55
N HIS A 299 -26.32 19.65 -20.52
CA HIS A 299 -26.85 19.34 -19.18
C HIS A 299 -26.44 20.37 -18.12
N PHE A 300 -25.63 21.39 -18.47
CA PHE A 300 -25.07 22.32 -17.52
C PHE A 300 -26.14 23.23 -16.89
N ASP A 301 -26.29 23.11 -15.57
CA ASP A 301 -27.16 23.97 -14.77
C ASP A 301 -26.37 25.17 -14.21
N LYS A 302 -26.57 26.35 -14.84
CA LYS A 302 -25.86 27.58 -14.47
C LYS A 302 -26.26 28.12 -13.08
N GLU A 303 -27.40 27.71 -12.53
CA GLU A 303 -27.84 28.14 -11.19
C GLU A 303 -27.28 27.19 -10.12
N GLY A 304 -27.26 25.89 -10.42
CA GLY A 304 -26.80 24.86 -9.52
C GLY A 304 -25.29 24.69 -9.44
N TYR A 305 -24.56 25.03 -10.51
CA TYR A 305 -23.10 24.88 -10.61
C TYR A 305 -22.44 26.12 -11.20
N SER A 306 -21.14 26.25 -10.92
CA SER A 306 -20.29 27.29 -11.48
C SER A 306 -18.97 26.74 -11.98
N LEU A 307 -18.39 27.41 -12.97
CA LEU A 307 -17.12 27.04 -13.59
C LEU A 307 -16.04 28.01 -13.13
N TRP A 308 -14.86 27.49 -12.83
CA TRP A 308 -13.77 28.25 -12.27
C TRP A 308 -12.44 27.92 -12.94
N ARG A 309 -11.68 28.95 -13.26
CA ARG A 309 -10.25 28.86 -13.50
C ARG A 309 -9.54 28.81 -12.15
N VAL A 310 -8.52 27.98 -12.03
CA VAL A 310 -7.66 27.87 -10.86
C VAL A 310 -6.21 27.97 -11.31
N ASP A 311 -5.45 28.86 -10.68
CA ASP A 311 -4.02 29.07 -10.94
C ASP A 311 -3.25 29.01 -9.63
N PHE A 312 -2.11 28.34 -9.61
CA PHE A 312 -1.20 28.33 -8.47
C PHE A 312 -0.45 29.66 -8.39
N LYS A 313 -0.36 30.25 -7.19
CA LYS A 313 0.22 31.60 -7.02
C LYS A 313 1.75 31.64 -7.03
N TYR A 314 2.40 30.55 -6.66
CA TYR A 314 3.84 30.45 -6.44
C TYR A 314 4.55 29.69 -7.57
N ASN A 315 4.19 29.97 -8.82
CA ASN A 315 4.76 29.28 -9.97
C ASN A 315 6.27 29.47 -10.12
N ASN A 316 6.83 30.55 -9.58
CA ASN A 316 8.27 30.82 -9.54
C ASN A 316 9.05 29.88 -8.61
N GLU A 317 8.39 29.14 -7.73
CA GLU A 317 8.98 28.15 -6.83
C GLU A 317 8.95 26.73 -7.43
N LEU A 318 8.29 26.55 -8.57
CA LEU A 318 8.17 25.26 -9.23
C LEU A 318 9.51 24.84 -9.86
N THR A 319 9.90 23.58 -9.65
CA THR A 319 11.16 23.04 -10.15
C THR A 319 10.93 21.94 -11.18
N GLN A 320 10.84 20.68 -10.78
CA GLN A 320 10.65 19.56 -11.69
C GLN A 320 9.16 19.33 -11.99
N VAL A 321 8.83 18.99 -13.24
CA VAL A 321 7.45 18.74 -13.68
C VAL A 321 6.72 17.73 -12.80
N PHE A 322 7.38 16.62 -12.44
CA PHE A 322 6.76 15.62 -11.57
C PHE A 322 6.47 16.14 -10.15
N MET A 323 7.28 17.08 -9.62
CA MET A 323 7.04 17.72 -8.31
C MET A 323 5.83 18.66 -8.40
N SER A 324 5.72 19.42 -9.47
CA SER A 324 4.54 20.27 -9.76
C SER A 324 3.27 19.43 -9.92
N SER A 325 3.36 18.26 -10.58
CA SER A 325 2.25 17.30 -10.68
C SER A 325 1.87 16.70 -9.32
N ASN A 326 2.84 16.44 -8.44
CA ASN A 326 2.58 16.00 -7.07
C ASN A 326 1.91 17.09 -6.23
N GLN A 327 2.24 18.38 -6.46
CA GLN A 327 1.54 19.52 -5.83
C GLN A 327 0.05 19.50 -6.16
N ILE A 328 -0.31 19.29 -7.44
CA ILE A 328 -1.72 19.15 -7.87
C ILE A 328 -2.37 17.95 -7.17
N GLY A 329 -1.70 16.78 -7.16
CA GLY A 329 -2.20 15.58 -6.49
C GLY A 329 -2.42 15.78 -5.00
N GLY A 330 -1.49 16.47 -4.32
CA GLY A 330 -1.62 16.84 -2.91
C GLY A 330 -2.82 17.75 -2.65
N PHE A 331 -3.03 18.76 -3.49
CA PHE A 331 -4.17 19.65 -3.39
C PHE A 331 -5.50 18.89 -3.58
N PHE A 332 -5.61 18.06 -4.60
CA PHE A 332 -6.80 17.25 -4.84
C PHE A 332 -7.09 16.26 -3.70
N ASN A 333 -6.07 15.64 -3.11
CA ASN A 333 -6.25 14.76 -1.95
C ASN A 333 -6.82 15.52 -0.74
N ARG A 334 -6.45 16.79 -0.54
CA ARG A 334 -6.99 17.63 0.54
C ARG A 334 -8.41 18.13 0.27
N LEU A 335 -8.86 18.12 -0.99
CA LEU A 335 -10.23 18.42 -1.41
C LEU A 335 -11.17 17.22 -1.31
N GLU A 336 -10.71 16.06 -0.83
CA GLU A 336 -11.49 14.80 -0.80
C GLU A 336 -12.86 14.95 -0.13
N ALA A 337 -12.95 15.71 0.96
CA ALA A 337 -14.24 16.00 1.65
C ALA A 337 -15.27 16.72 0.76
N SER A 338 -14.82 17.36 -0.33
CA SER A 338 -15.67 18.06 -1.30
C SER A 338 -15.91 17.29 -2.59
N ARG A 339 -15.50 16.01 -2.69
CA ARG A 339 -15.62 15.18 -3.90
C ARG A 339 -17.04 15.16 -4.47
N LYS A 340 -18.07 15.11 -3.61
CA LYS A 340 -19.48 15.13 -4.00
C LYS A 340 -19.91 16.43 -4.70
N TYR A 341 -19.19 17.53 -4.47
CA TYR A 341 -19.55 18.88 -4.91
C TYR A 341 -18.60 19.48 -5.94
N LEU A 342 -17.53 18.75 -6.30
CA LEU A 342 -16.44 19.24 -7.10
C LEU A 342 -16.01 18.24 -8.16
N PHE A 343 -15.73 18.75 -9.35
CA PHE A 343 -14.91 18.10 -10.37
C PHE A 343 -13.75 19.04 -10.73
N GLY A 344 -12.56 18.52 -10.98
CA GLY A 344 -11.39 19.31 -11.34
C GLY A 344 -10.50 18.66 -12.39
N SER A 345 -9.91 19.51 -13.25
CA SER A 345 -8.83 19.13 -14.15
C SER A 345 -7.75 20.19 -14.06
N MET A 346 -6.59 19.85 -13.52
CA MET A 346 -5.45 20.76 -13.37
C MET A 346 -4.20 20.15 -13.96
N GLY A 347 -3.36 20.98 -14.55
CA GLY A 347 -2.12 20.54 -15.19
C GLY A 347 -0.93 21.43 -14.91
N VAL A 348 0.21 20.85 -15.25
CA VAL A 348 1.51 21.52 -15.34
C VAL A 348 1.75 21.88 -16.79
N LEU A 349 1.98 23.16 -17.07
CA LEU A 349 2.27 23.68 -18.39
C LEU A 349 3.73 24.19 -18.41
N GLY A 350 4.50 23.82 -19.42
CA GLY A 350 5.90 24.23 -19.58
C GLY A 350 6.90 23.13 -19.27
N GLN A 351 8.06 23.49 -18.79
CA GLN A 351 9.19 22.56 -18.58
C GLN A 351 9.80 22.73 -17.16
N ALA A 352 10.76 21.89 -16.83
CA ALA A 352 11.46 21.96 -15.55
C ALA A 352 12.05 23.38 -15.32
N ASN A 353 11.81 23.93 -14.12
CA ASN A 353 12.16 25.28 -13.68
C ASN A 353 11.53 26.44 -14.49
N ASP A 354 10.61 26.14 -15.40
CA ASP A 354 9.84 27.13 -16.16
C ASP A 354 8.44 26.55 -16.44
N SER A 355 7.67 26.31 -15.39
CA SER A 355 6.32 25.77 -15.49
C SER A 355 5.31 26.60 -14.69
N VAL A 356 4.04 26.43 -15.06
CA VAL A 356 2.91 26.98 -14.32
C VAL A 356 1.92 25.84 -14.01
N ILE A 357 1.22 25.95 -12.88
CA ILE A 357 0.09 25.09 -12.55
C ILE A 357 -1.19 25.88 -12.77
N SER A 358 -2.04 25.36 -13.64
CA SER A 358 -3.34 25.95 -13.93
C SER A 358 -4.36 24.87 -14.30
N GLY A 359 -5.66 25.24 -14.28
CA GLY A 359 -6.70 24.30 -14.64
C GLY A 359 -8.12 24.85 -14.47
N ALA A 360 -9.09 23.95 -14.53
CA ALA A 360 -10.49 24.28 -14.40
C ALA A 360 -11.21 23.40 -13.37
N LEU A 361 -12.15 24.02 -12.66
CA LEU A 361 -13.02 23.34 -11.68
C LEU A 361 -14.49 23.55 -12.05
N ILE A 362 -15.31 22.54 -11.77
CA ILE A 362 -16.78 22.60 -11.79
C ILE A 362 -17.23 22.42 -10.33
N ALA A 363 -17.80 23.46 -9.75
CA ALA A 363 -18.15 23.49 -8.33
C ALA A 363 -19.68 23.65 -8.12
N ARG A 364 -20.20 22.97 -7.12
CA ARG A 364 -21.59 23.11 -6.67
C ARG A 364 -21.82 24.50 -6.09
N GLY A 365 -22.90 25.18 -6.54
CA GLY A 365 -23.24 26.53 -6.11
C GLY A 365 -22.53 27.60 -6.91
N GLN A 366 -22.69 28.87 -6.49
CA GLN A 366 -22.18 30.05 -7.18
C GLN A 366 -20.94 30.64 -6.49
N ASP A 367 -20.64 30.20 -5.27
CA ASP A 367 -19.44 30.53 -4.51
C ASP A 367 -18.55 29.28 -4.39
N ILE A 368 -17.29 29.41 -4.72
CA ILE A 368 -16.32 28.33 -4.67
C ILE A 368 -15.76 28.09 -3.26
N ALA A 369 -15.75 29.14 -2.41
CA ALA A 369 -15.11 29.07 -1.09
C ALA A 369 -15.61 27.92 -0.21
N PRO A 370 -16.92 27.63 -0.10
CA PRO A 370 -17.40 26.49 0.70
C PRO A 370 -16.92 25.12 0.20
N VAL A 371 -16.58 25.04 -1.10
CA VAL A 371 -16.13 23.78 -1.74
C VAL A 371 -14.64 23.56 -1.53
N ILE A 372 -13.81 24.63 -1.63
CA ILE A 372 -12.35 24.50 -1.63
C ILE A 372 -11.70 24.73 -0.26
N SER A 373 -12.37 25.45 0.66
CA SER A 373 -11.82 25.79 1.98
C SER A 373 -11.58 24.58 2.90
N VAL A 374 -12.02 23.40 2.49
CA VAL A 374 -11.68 22.13 3.16
C VAL A 374 -10.20 21.77 3.00
N ALA A 375 -9.52 22.30 1.97
CA ALA A 375 -8.09 22.14 1.78
C ALA A 375 -7.35 23.28 2.51
N PRO A 376 -6.45 23.00 3.48
CA PRO A 376 -5.76 24.03 4.26
C PRO A 376 -4.92 25.00 3.40
N ASP A 377 -4.49 24.57 2.22
CA ASP A 377 -3.67 25.33 1.28
C ASP A 377 -4.47 25.95 0.12
N TRP A 378 -5.79 26.03 0.22
CA TRP A 378 -6.63 26.60 -0.83
C TRP A 378 -6.24 28.06 -1.16
N GLU A 379 -5.73 28.80 -0.20
CA GLU A 379 -5.27 30.18 -0.38
C GLU A 379 -4.00 30.30 -1.23
N SER A 380 -3.28 29.19 -1.46
CA SER A 380 -2.12 29.14 -2.37
C SER A 380 -2.52 29.19 -3.84
N TYR A 381 -3.80 29.14 -4.13
CA TYR A 381 -4.36 29.22 -5.46
C TYR A 381 -5.22 30.49 -5.62
N SER A 382 -5.34 30.96 -6.84
CA SER A 382 -6.30 31.98 -7.24
C SER A 382 -7.43 31.38 -8.03
N TYR A 383 -8.62 31.93 -7.89
CA TYR A 383 -9.84 31.40 -8.50
C TYR A 383 -10.55 32.54 -9.23
N ALA A 384 -10.86 32.31 -10.51
CA ALA A 384 -11.62 33.25 -11.33
C ALA A 384 -12.82 32.50 -11.95
N LYS A 385 -14.01 33.08 -11.80
CA LYS A 385 -15.22 32.49 -12.38
C LYS A 385 -15.15 32.56 -13.90
N ILE A 386 -15.50 31.45 -14.56
CA ILE A 386 -15.52 31.34 -16.02
C ILE A 386 -16.92 31.58 -16.55
N ASP A 387 -17.01 32.46 -17.54
CA ASP A 387 -18.20 32.65 -18.38
C ASP A 387 -17.96 32.02 -19.76
N ILE A 388 -18.64 30.89 -20.02
CA ILE A 388 -18.54 30.20 -21.30
C ILE A 388 -19.20 30.95 -22.49
N SER A 389 -19.85 32.09 -22.25
CA SER A 389 -20.29 32.96 -23.32
C SER A 389 -19.14 33.82 -23.91
N ASP A 390 -18.06 34.00 -23.13
CA ASP A 390 -16.80 34.56 -23.60
C ASP A 390 -15.97 33.49 -24.31
N PRO A 391 -15.66 33.67 -25.62
CA PRO A 391 -14.92 32.69 -26.39
C PRO A 391 -13.54 32.32 -25.80
N ALA A 392 -12.82 33.30 -25.24
CA ALA A 392 -11.47 33.09 -24.67
C ALA A 392 -11.53 32.25 -23.37
N GLN A 393 -12.52 32.54 -22.52
CA GLN A 393 -12.71 31.79 -21.28
C GLN A 393 -13.24 30.38 -21.57
N LYS A 394 -14.07 30.22 -22.59
CA LYS A 394 -14.55 28.93 -23.06
C LYS A 394 -13.40 28.08 -23.59
N GLU A 395 -12.52 28.65 -24.43
CA GLU A 395 -11.34 27.98 -24.98
C GLU A 395 -10.40 27.54 -23.84
N PHE A 396 -10.16 28.40 -22.85
CA PHE A 396 -9.38 28.03 -21.65
C PHE A 396 -9.99 26.84 -20.93
N PHE A 397 -11.30 26.86 -20.65
CA PHE A 397 -12.01 25.79 -19.96
C PHE A 397 -11.92 24.47 -20.71
N GLU A 398 -12.22 24.50 -22.00
CA GLU A 398 -12.14 23.31 -22.85
C GLU A 398 -10.72 22.76 -22.94
N GLY A 399 -9.71 23.62 -23.05
CA GLY A 399 -8.31 23.23 -23.09
C GLY A 399 -7.82 22.59 -21.79
N ALA A 400 -8.27 23.08 -20.64
CA ALA A 400 -7.95 22.49 -19.35
C ALA A 400 -8.59 21.09 -19.18
N LEU A 401 -9.80 20.87 -19.71
CA LEU A 401 -10.45 19.57 -19.66
C LEU A 401 -9.87 18.59 -20.69
N ALA A 402 -9.44 19.08 -21.85
CA ALA A 402 -8.88 18.26 -22.92
C ALA A 402 -7.37 17.99 -22.76
N TRP A 403 -6.71 18.68 -21.81
CA TRP A 403 -5.27 18.60 -21.57
C TRP A 403 -4.43 19.11 -22.77
N ASP A 404 -4.99 20.06 -23.49
CA ASP A 404 -4.35 20.74 -24.64
C ASP A 404 -4.25 22.27 -24.43
N LEU A 405 -4.50 22.74 -23.22
CA LEU A 405 -4.38 24.15 -22.83
C LEU A 405 -2.95 24.67 -23.04
N LYS A 406 -2.85 25.91 -23.54
CA LYS A 406 -1.59 26.65 -23.63
C LYS A 406 -1.72 27.98 -22.90
N ILE A 407 -0.72 28.33 -22.09
CA ILE A 407 -0.63 29.60 -21.35
C ILE A 407 0.75 30.21 -21.61
N ASP A 408 0.81 31.42 -22.13
CA ASP A 408 2.04 32.16 -22.42
C ASP A 408 3.07 31.34 -23.21
N GLY A 409 2.60 30.57 -24.19
CA GLY A 409 3.44 29.69 -25.02
C GLY A 409 3.85 28.36 -24.35
N LYS A 410 3.48 28.15 -23.10
CA LYS A 410 3.72 26.89 -22.37
C LYS A 410 2.63 25.88 -22.68
N GLU A 411 3.03 24.68 -23.08
CA GLU A 411 2.11 23.58 -23.39
C GLU A 411 1.86 22.69 -22.18
N TRP A 412 0.70 22.06 -22.15
CA TRP A 412 0.35 21.06 -21.13
C TRP A 412 1.25 19.83 -21.23
N VAL A 413 1.95 19.47 -20.15
CA VAL A 413 2.93 18.37 -20.11
C VAL A 413 2.56 17.25 -19.14
N ASP A 414 1.80 17.54 -18.06
CA ASP A 414 1.28 16.57 -17.11
C ASP A 414 0.05 17.13 -16.40
N GLY A 415 -0.76 16.30 -15.80
CA GLY A 415 -1.96 16.78 -15.10
C GLY A 415 -2.66 15.70 -14.28
N LYS A 416 -3.68 16.14 -13.56
CA LYS A 416 -4.53 15.26 -12.76
C LYS A 416 -5.98 15.71 -12.84
N ASN A 417 -6.87 14.72 -12.72
CA ASN A 417 -8.30 14.95 -12.57
C ASN A 417 -8.75 14.65 -11.15
N PHE A 418 -9.68 15.42 -10.66
CA PHE A 418 -10.44 15.19 -9.44
C PHE A 418 -11.88 14.81 -9.82
N LYS A 419 -12.22 13.54 -9.60
CA LYS A 419 -13.51 12.95 -9.99
C LYS A 419 -14.21 12.32 -8.82
#